data_afaa0e29fd6ee22e0d5186f19f0a2bac
#
_entry.id   afaa0e29fd6ee22e0d5186f19f0a2bac
#
_cell.length_a   1.000
_cell.length_b   1.000
_cell.length_c   1.000
_cell.angle_alpha   90.00
_cell.angle_beta   90.00
_cell.angle_gamma   90.00
#
_symmetry.space_group_name_H-M   'P 1'
#
loop_
_entity.id
_entity.type
_entity.pdbx_description
1 polymer ?
#
loop_
_entity_poly.entity_id
_entity_poly.type
_entity_poly.pdbx_seq_one_letter_code
_entity_poly.pdbx_strand_id
1 'polypeptide(L)'
;MTRKLIPIALFFLTVAALGAIYVHSEKARVDPQAASQSETTDTKVIAYYFHVTVRCTTCRMIESYSREVVEQKFGADIAKGRLQYKLVNLQLPENRHFVGDYQLFTKSLVLVRFDKGKQAEYKVLNDTWELVGDKSAMQAYVEREVRDYLKRLS
;
A
#
# COMPACT_ATOMS: atom_id res chain seq x y z
N MET A 1 -53.76 43.93 -21.49
CA MET A 1 -52.66 43.84 -20.47
C MET A 1 -52.12 42.41 -20.21
N THR A 2 -52.45 41.42 -21.02
CA THR A 2 -52.14 39.98 -20.75
C THR A 2 -50.96 39.42 -21.51
N ARG A 3 -50.36 40.20 -22.46
CA ARG A 3 -49.34 39.68 -23.40
C ARG A 3 -47.90 39.70 -22.84
N LYS A 4 -47.66 40.39 -21.72
CA LYS A 4 -46.31 40.52 -21.10
C LYS A 4 -46.07 39.55 -19.92
N LEU A 5 -47.07 38.84 -19.45
CA LEU A 5 -46.95 37.92 -18.28
C LEU A 5 -46.55 36.51 -18.68
N ILE A 6 -46.77 36.11 -19.95
CA ILE A 6 -46.45 34.75 -20.44
C ILE A 6 -44.94 34.50 -20.46
N PRO A 7 -44.02 35.42 -20.89
CA PRO A 7 -42.57 35.14 -20.87
C PRO A 7 -42.00 35.06 -19.46
N ILE A 8 -42.61 35.72 -18.46
CA ILE A 8 -42.16 35.69 -17.08
C ILE A 8 -42.51 34.34 -16.43
N ALA A 9 -43.73 33.83 -16.70
CA ALA A 9 -44.15 32.51 -16.20
C ALA A 9 -43.31 31.36 -16.78
N LEU A 10 -42.95 31.43 -18.08
CA LEU A 10 -42.08 30.47 -18.73
C LEU A 10 -40.64 30.50 -18.16
N PHE A 11 -40.13 31.69 -17.85
CA PHE A 11 -38.79 31.83 -17.25
C PHE A 11 -38.72 31.20 -15.84
N PHE A 12 -39.76 31.39 -14.99
CA PHE A 12 -39.79 30.75 -13.67
C PHE A 12 -39.94 29.23 -13.75
N LEU A 13 -40.68 28.70 -14.72
CA LEU A 13 -40.82 27.26 -14.94
C LEU A 13 -39.50 26.61 -15.36
N THR A 14 -38.71 27.28 -16.22
CA THR A 14 -37.40 26.74 -16.66
C THR A 14 -36.37 26.79 -15.54
N VAL A 15 -36.35 27.84 -14.70
CA VAL A 15 -35.47 27.93 -13.54
C VAL A 15 -35.80 26.89 -12.50
N ALA A 16 -37.10 26.61 -12.26
CA ALA A 16 -37.50 25.58 -11.33
C ALA A 16 -37.11 24.15 -11.80
N ALA A 17 -37.20 23.89 -13.12
CA ALA A 17 -36.78 22.61 -13.70
C ALA A 17 -35.24 22.41 -13.61
N LEU A 18 -34.45 23.44 -13.86
CA LEU A 18 -33.02 23.41 -13.73
C LEU A 18 -32.54 23.29 -12.28
N GLY A 19 -33.24 23.93 -11.33
CA GLY A 19 -32.98 23.78 -9.89
C GLY A 19 -33.23 22.37 -9.39
N ALA A 20 -34.30 21.73 -9.87
CA ALA A 20 -34.61 20.33 -9.48
C ALA A 20 -33.58 19.34 -10.02
N ILE A 21 -32.98 19.57 -11.18
CA ILE A 21 -31.91 18.74 -11.74
C ILE A 21 -30.63 18.96 -10.95
N TYR A 22 -30.34 20.19 -10.51
CA TYR A 22 -29.11 20.50 -9.77
C TYR A 22 -29.14 19.89 -8.35
N VAL A 23 -30.27 19.94 -7.67
CA VAL A 23 -30.44 19.33 -6.32
C VAL A 23 -30.42 17.78 -6.38
N HIS A 24 -30.81 17.19 -7.51
CA HIS A 24 -30.82 15.73 -7.66
C HIS A 24 -29.43 15.15 -8.01
N SER A 25 -28.50 15.99 -8.46
CA SER A 25 -27.13 15.58 -8.80
C SER A 25 -26.18 15.48 -7.57
N GLU A 26 -26.54 16.09 -6.44
CA GLU A 26 -25.71 16.06 -5.22
C GLU A 26 -26.06 14.94 -4.23
N LYS A 27 -27.10 14.15 -4.48
CA LYS A 27 -27.26 12.87 -3.81
C LYS A 27 -26.55 11.76 -4.60
N ALA A 28 -25.25 11.92 -4.84
CA ALA A 28 -24.39 10.78 -5.03
C ALA A 28 -24.56 9.94 -3.76
N ARG A 29 -25.30 8.86 -3.90
CA ARG A 29 -25.41 7.83 -2.89
C ARG A 29 -23.97 7.42 -2.55
N VAL A 30 -23.50 7.83 -1.39
CA VAL A 30 -22.44 7.10 -0.72
C VAL A 30 -23.06 5.74 -0.45
N ASP A 31 -22.75 4.78 -1.32
CA ASP A 31 -23.16 3.40 -1.12
C ASP A 31 -22.56 2.96 0.22
N PRO A 32 -23.38 2.57 1.21
CA PRO A 32 -22.86 2.05 2.47
C PRO A 32 -22.07 0.75 2.26
N GLN A 33 -22.12 0.17 1.07
CA GLN A 33 -21.39 -1.02 0.66
C GLN A 33 -19.94 -0.73 0.24
N ALA A 34 -19.61 0.52 -0.15
CA ALA A 34 -18.22 0.91 -0.42
C ALA A 34 -17.41 1.07 0.88
N ALA A 35 -18.06 1.34 2.00
CA ALA A 35 -17.41 1.40 3.32
C ALA A 35 -17.17 0.00 3.95
N SER A 36 -17.82 -1.05 3.42
CA SER A 36 -17.73 -2.42 3.93
C SER A 36 -16.60 -3.24 3.33
N GLN A 37 -15.80 -2.70 2.38
CA GLN A 37 -14.68 -3.40 1.77
C GLN A 37 -13.31 -2.97 2.32
N SER A 38 -13.28 -2.21 3.38
CA SER A 38 -12.06 -1.87 4.13
C SER A 38 -11.90 -2.69 5.41
N GLU A 39 -12.55 -3.84 5.53
CA GLU A 39 -12.05 -4.93 6.38
C GLU A 39 -10.87 -5.62 5.69
N THR A 40 -9.91 -4.81 5.21
CA THR A 40 -8.61 -5.33 4.87
C THR A 40 -7.96 -5.75 6.17
N THR A 41 -8.04 -7.01 6.40
CA THR A 41 -7.30 -7.82 7.33
C THR A 41 -6.17 -7.03 7.96
N ASP A 42 -6.35 -6.61 9.22
CA ASP A 42 -5.28 -6.15 10.09
C ASP A 42 -4.14 -7.20 10.22
N THR A 43 -4.33 -8.34 9.55
CA THR A 43 -3.40 -9.46 9.47
C THR A 43 -2.75 -9.47 8.09
N LYS A 44 -1.46 -9.11 8.04
CA LYS A 44 -0.69 -8.95 6.78
C LYS A 44 0.80 -9.12 7.02
N VAL A 45 1.53 -9.31 5.94
CA VAL A 45 2.99 -9.23 5.90
C VAL A 45 3.41 -7.93 5.23
N ILE A 46 4.41 -7.26 5.80
CA ILE A 46 5.06 -6.13 5.15
C ILE A 46 6.54 -6.49 4.96
N ALA A 47 7.01 -6.41 3.73
CA ALA A 47 8.41 -6.49 3.38
C ALA A 47 8.97 -5.06 3.35
N TYR A 48 9.66 -4.66 4.40
CA TYR A 48 10.34 -3.37 4.47
C TYR A 48 11.74 -3.47 3.90
N TYR A 49 12.08 -2.63 2.93
CA TYR A 49 13.47 -2.39 2.59
C TYR A 49 13.92 -1.08 3.23
N PHE A 50 14.73 -1.21 4.26
CA PHE A 50 15.32 -0.08 4.97
C PHE A 50 16.58 0.41 4.28
N HIS A 51 16.64 1.71 4.01
CA HIS A 51 17.75 2.33 3.29
C HIS A 51 18.11 3.70 3.87
N VAL A 52 19.18 4.29 3.38
CA VAL A 52 19.58 5.67 3.63
C VAL A 52 19.53 6.47 2.33
N THR A 53 19.61 7.81 2.41
CA THR A 53 19.48 8.70 1.25
C THR A 53 20.54 8.40 0.17
N VAL A 54 21.80 8.22 0.57
CA VAL A 54 22.88 7.82 -0.35
C VAL A 54 22.93 6.30 -0.46
N ARG A 55 22.64 5.77 -1.64
CA ARG A 55 22.57 4.33 -1.89
C ARG A 55 23.76 3.84 -2.69
N CYS A 56 24.44 2.82 -2.18
CA CYS A 56 25.48 2.10 -2.91
C CYS A 56 24.88 1.21 -4.02
N THR A 57 25.72 0.76 -4.96
CA THR A 57 25.28 -0.14 -6.04
C THR A 57 24.66 -1.42 -5.48
N THR A 58 25.33 -2.09 -4.54
CA THR A 58 24.82 -3.29 -3.88
C THR A 58 23.47 -3.05 -3.21
N CYS A 59 23.29 -1.89 -2.53
CA CYS A 59 22.00 -1.54 -1.91
C CYS A 59 20.88 -1.45 -2.92
N ARG A 60 21.16 -0.87 -4.11
CA ARG A 60 20.17 -0.78 -5.20
C ARG A 60 19.84 -2.14 -5.81
N MET A 61 20.83 -3.03 -5.89
CA MET A 61 20.61 -4.40 -6.37
C MET A 61 19.70 -5.17 -5.41
N ILE A 62 19.96 -5.13 -4.10
CA ILE A 62 19.12 -5.78 -3.09
C ILE A 62 17.69 -5.24 -3.18
N GLU A 63 17.53 -3.91 -3.24
CA GLU A 63 16.20 -3.29 -3.40
C GLU A 63 15.49 -3.77 -4.67
N SER A 64 16.17 -3.70 -5.81
CA SER A 64 15.58 -4.05 -7.11
C SER A 64 15.19 -5.52 -7.16
N TYR A 65 16.08 -6.43 -6.76
CA TYR A 65 15.84 -7.88 -6.83
C TYR A 65 14.73 -8.32 -5.86
N SER A 66 14.71 -7.77 -4.65
CA SER A 66 13.67 -8.08 -3.68
C SER A 66 12.30 -7.52 -4.09
N ARG A 67 12.25 -6.31 -4.63
CA ARG A 67 11.02 -5.73 -5.16
C ARG A 67 10.48 -6.55 -6.32
N GLU A 68 11.34 -6.85 -7.30
CA GLU A 68 10.98 -7.59 -8.49
C GLU A 68 10.34 -8.95 -8.14
N VAL A 69 10.95 -9.73 -7.24
CA VAL A 69 10.40 -11.03 -6.86
C VAL A 69 9.07 -10.88 -6.10
N VAL A 70 8.97 -9.89 -5.21
CA VAL A 70 7.73 -9.65 -4.46
C VAL A 70 6.58 -9.27 -5.41
N GLU A 71 6.82 -8.36 -6.35
CA GLU A 71 5.79 -7.92 -7.29
C GLU A 71 5.42 -9.01 -8.30
N GLN A 72 6.38 -9.77 -8.82
CA GLN A 72 6.13 -10.79 -9.84
C GLN A 72 5.52 -12.07 -9.28
N LYS A 73 5.94 -12.51 -8.09
CA LYS A 73 5.51 -13.80 -7.53
C LYS A 73 4.31 -13.70 -6.61
N PHE A 74 4.03 -12.52 -6.04
CA PHE A 74 3.01 -12.34 -5.01
C PHE A 74 1.97 -11.26 -5.36
N GLY A 75 1.79 -10.97 -6.66
CA GLY A 75 0.81 -9.97 -7.10
C GLY A 75 -0.61 -10.21 -6.58
N ALA A 76 -1.03 -11.47 -6.46
CA ALA A 76 -2.34 -11.81 -5.90
C ALA A 76 -2.44 -11.50 -4.39
N ASP A 77 -1.37 -11.71 -3.62
CA ASP A 77 -1.35 -11.39 -2.19
C ASP A 77 -1.28 -9.87 -1.97
N ILE A 78 -0.57 -9.16 -2.84
CA ILE A 78 -0.55 -7.69 -2.84
C ILE A 78 -1.94 -7.13 -3.14
N ALA A 79 -2.61 -7.64 -4.18
CA ALA A 79 -3.96 -7.20 -4.55
C ALA A 79 -4.99 -7.46 -3.44
N LYS A 80 -4.81 -8.52 -2.66
CA LYS A 80 -5.65 -8.84 -1.49
C LYS A 80 -5.25 -8.10 -0.21
N GLY A 81 -4.24 -7.24 -0.24
CA GLY A 81 -3.74 -6.53 0.94
C GLY A 81 -2.99 -7.41 1.94
N ARG A 82 -2.72 -8.66 1.64
CA ARG A 82 -2.01 -9.62 2.51
C ARG A 82 -0.51 -9.39 2.54
N LEU A 83 0.05 -8.80 1.47
CA LEU A 83 1.47 -8.45 1.36
C LEU A 83 1.63 -7.01 0.90
N GLN A 84 2.58 -6.30 1.48
CA GLN A 84 3.01 -4.98 1.03
C GLN A 84 4.53 -4.94 0.93
N TYR A 85 5.07 -4.25 -0.08
CA TYR A 85 6.49 -3.90 -0.15
C TYR A 85 6.66 -2.41 0.14
N LYS A 86 7.51 -2.05 1.09
CA LYS A 86 7.70 -0.65 1.50
C LYS A 86 9.18 -0.29 1.52
N LEU A 87 9.49 0.87 0.94
CA LEU A 87 10.80 1.51 1.08
C LEU A 87 10.76 2.48 2.24
N VAL A 88 11.75 2.39 3.13
CA VAL A 88 11.83 3.24 4.31
C VAL A 88 13.21 3.86 4.42
N ASN A 89 13.28 5.18 4.36
CA ASN A 89 14.51 5.93 4.58
C ASN A 89 14.74 6.14 6.08
N LEU A 90 15.73 5.46 6.65
CA LEU A 90 16.07 5.54 8.07
C LEU A 90 16.61 6.91 8.54
N GLN A 91 17.00 7.78 7.61
CA GLN A 91 17.51 9.12 7.97
C GLN A 91 16.40 10.13 8.23
N LEU A 92 15.17 9.85 7.82
CA LEU A 92 14.01 10.68 8.15
C LEU A 92 13.69 10.54 9.64
N PRO A 93 13.44 11.65 10.36
CA PRO A 93 13.20 11.64 11.80
C PRO A 93 12.14 10.63 12.25
N GLU A 94 11.03 10.56 11.51
CA GLU A 94 9.90 9.67 11.78
C GLU A 94 10.24 8.18 11.64
N ASN A 95 11.29 7.83 10.91
CA ASN A 95 11.69 6.44 10.64
C ASN A 95 12.85 5.95 11.51
N ARG A 96 13.45 6.82 12.32
CA ARG A 96 14.65 6.46 13.12
C ARG A 96 14.39 5.36 14.13
N HIS A 97 13.16 5.28 14.64
CA HIS A 97 12.76 4.25 15.62
C HIS A 97 12.96 2.82 15.07
N PHE A 98 12.80 2.61 13.76
CA PHE A 98 12.97 1.28 13.15
C PHE A 98 14.36 0.68 13.35
N VAL A 99 15.39 1.52 13.54
CA VAL A 99 16.75 1.04 13.84
C VAL A 99 16.76 0.24 15.15
N GLY A 100 16.10 0.76 16.18
CA GLY A 100 15.95 0.07 17.47
C GLY A 100 14.95 -1.09 17.40
N ASP A 101 13.80 -0.88 16.77
CA ASP A 101 12.70 -1.84 16.71
C ASP A 101 13.13 -3.17 16.06
N TYR A 102 13.93 -3.08 15.00
CA TYR A 102 14.41 -4.27 14.25
C TYR A 102 15.91 -4.54 14.42
N GLN A 103 16.58 -3.86 15.34
CA GLN A 103 18.02 -4.02 15.63
C GLN A 103 18.88 -3.94 14.34
N LEU A 104 18.65 -2.90 13.55
CA LEU A 104 19.27 -2.74 12.24
C LEU A 104 20.69 -2.19 12.38
N PHE A 105 21.67 -2.94 11.89
CA PHE A 105 23.07 -2.50 11.82
C PHE A 105 23.44 -1.92 10.45
N THR A 106 22.65 -2.21 9.42
CA THR A 106 22.86 -1.78 8.04
C THR A 106 21.52 -1.68 7.30
N LYS A 107 21.56 -1.31 6.01
CA LYS A 107 20.37 -1.36 5.12
C LYS A 107 19.93 -2.81 5.02
N SER A 108 18.66 -3.07 5.23
CA SER A 108 18.17 -4.44 5.40
C SER A 108 16.81 -4.62 4.76
N LEU A 109 16.57 -5.82 4.25
CA LEU A 109 15.22 -6.29 3.94
C LEU A 109 14.68 -7.00 5.19
N VAL A 110 13.49 -6.58 5.65
CA VAL A 110 12.85 -7.12 6.87
C VAL A 110 11.44 -7.53 6.54
N LEU A 111 11.08 -8.76 6.85
CA LEU A 111 9.70 -9.21 6.83
C LEU A 111 9.08 -9.01 8.21
N VAL A 112 7.91 -8.40 8.24
CA VAL A 112 7.15 -8.16 9.46
C VAL A 112 5.74 -8.71 9.26
N ARG A 113 5.31 -9.59 10.16
CA ARG A 113 3.94 -10.07 10.21
C ARG A 113 3.15 -9.26 11.23
N PHE A 114 2.02 -8.77 10.80
CA PHE A 114 1.01 -8.15 11.64
C PHE A 114 -0.16 -9.11 11.83
N ASP A 115 -0.67 -9.16 13.03
CA ASP A 115 -1.90 -9.86 13.38
C ASP A 115 -2.83 -8.87 14.11
N LYS A 116 -4.02 -8.67 13.56
CA LYS A 116 -5.00 -7.71 14.09
C LYS A 116 -4.40 -6.32 14.35
N GLY A 117 -3.60 -5.84 13.40
CA GLY A 117 -2.95 -4.53 13.44
C GLY A 117 -1.73 -4.44 14.35
N LYS A 118 -1.39 -5.49 15.08
CA LYS A 118 -0.21 -5.52 15.97
C LYS A 118 0.92 -6.32 15.35
N GLN A 119 2.15 -5.84 15.49
CA GLN A 119 3.32 -6.59 15.08
C GLN A 119 3.42 -7.87 15.92
N ALA A 120 3.42 -9.02 15.26
CA ALA A 120 3.48 -10.32 15.87
C ALA A 120 4.89 -10.92 15.82
N GLU A 121 5.58 -10.77 14.69
CA GLU A 121 6.97 -11.24 14.50
C GLU A 121 7.67 -10.47 13.39
N TYR A 122 9.00 -10.51 13.39
CA TYR A 122 9.82 -10.01 12.29
C TYR A 122 11.05 -10.88 12.05
N LYS A 123 11.60 -10.77 10.84
CA LYS A 123 12.86 -11.41 10.45
C LYS A 123 13.67 -10.47 9.55
N VAL A 124 14.90 -10.20 9.94
CA VAL A 124 15.87 -9.52 9.09
C VAL A 124 16.47 -10.54 8.12
N LEU A 125 16.38 -10.29 6.83
CA LEU A 125 16.87 -11.19 5.78
C LEU A 125 18.35 -10.89 5.49
N ASN A 126 19.23 -11.27 6.40
CA ASN A 126 20.68 -10.96 6.32
C ASN A 126 21.36 -11.58 5.12
N ASP A 127 20.95 -12.80 4.70
CA ASP A 127 21.56 -13.53 3.59
C ASP A 127 21.43 -12.79 2.24
N THR A 128 20.56 -11.75 2.17
CA THR A 128 20.47 -10.90 0.98
C THR A 128 21.81 -10.23 0.64
N TRP A 129 22.65 -9.94 1.64
CA TRP A 129 23.96 -9.35 1.44
C TRP A 129 24.99 -10.34 0.86
N GLU A 130 24.87 -11.61 1.23
CA GLU A 130 25.74 -12.67 0.73
C GLU A 130 25.32 -13.11 -0.67
N LEU A 131 24.01 -13.15 -0.93
CA LEU A 131 23.42 -13.65 -2.15
C LEU A 131 23.30 -12.61 -3.27
N VAL A 132 23.50 -11.31 -3.00
CA VAL A 132 23.25 -10.24 -3.98
C VAL A 132 24.07 -10.36 -5.26
N GLY A 133 25.22 -11.06 -5.22
CA GLY A 133 26.03 -11.37 -6.40
C GLY A 133 25.39 -12.37 -7.36
N ASP A 134 24.44 -13.17 -6.89
CA ASP A 134 23.62 -14.10 -7.69
C ASP A 134 22.15 -13.72 -7.57
N LYS A 135 21.65 -13.02 -8.59
CA LYS A 135 20.25 -12.56 -8.63
C LYS A 135 19.24 -13.69 -8.40
N SER A 136 19.49 -14.85 -9.04
CA SER A 136 18.56 -15.99 -8.96
C SER A 136 18.53 -16.59 -7.56
N ALA A 137 19.71 -16.79 -6.95
CA ALA A 137 19.81 -17.30 -5.60
C ALA A 137 19.16 -16.34 -4.58
N MET A 138 19.42 -15.03 -4.72
CA MET A 138 18.83 -14.02 -3.85
C MET A 138 17.29 -13.97 -4.00
N GLN A 139 16.77 -13.99 -5.22
CA GLN A 139 15.34 -13.99 -5.45
C GLN A 139 14.66 -15.25 -4.92
N ALA A 140 15.27 -16.41 -5.11
CA ALA A 140 14.77 -17.67 -4.54
C ALA A 140 14.72 -17.65 -3.00
N TYR A 141 15.75 -17.07 -2.38
CA TYR A 141 15.78 -16.87 -0.93
C TYR A 141 14.64 -15.96 -0.47
N VAL A 142 14.49 -14.78 -1.06
CA VAL A 142 13.41 -13.83 -0.70
C VAL A 142 12.03 -14.43 -0.95
N GLU A 143 11.83 -15.12 -2.08
CA GLU A 143 10.56 -15.79 -2.40
C GLU A 143 10.18 -16.81 -1.32
N ARG A 144 11.13 -17.66 -0.90
CA ARG A 144 10.91 -18.66 0.13
C ARG A 144 10.50 -18.01 1.45
N GLU A 145 11.23 -17.00 1.89
CA GLU A 145 10.97 -16.32 3.17
C GLU A 145 9.60 -15.61 3.18
N VAL A 146 9.26 -14.91 2.10
CA VAL A 146 7.94 -14.24 1.96
C VAL A 146 6.82 -15.27 1.96
N ARG A 147 6.98 -16.38 1.22
CA ARG A 147 5.99 -17.46 1.16
C ARG A 147 5.74 -18.08 2.53
N ASP A 148 6.79 -18.28 3.32
CA ASP A 148 6.68 -18.86 4.66
C ASP A 148 5.99 -17.90 5.64
N TYR A 149 6.21 -16.59 5.52
CA TYR A 149 5.50 -15.60 6.31
C TYR A 149 4.01 -15.53 5.93
N LEU A 150 3.68 -15.59 4.64
CA LEU A 150 2.30 -15.58 4.16
C LEU A 150 1.50 -16.82 4.61
N LYS A 151 2.13 -18.00 4.71
CA LYS A 151 1.49 -19.21 5.25
C LYS A 151 1.05 -19.05 6.71
N ARG A 152 1.73 -18.21 7.49
CA ARG A 152 1.41 -17.94 8.91
C ARG A 152 0.28 -16.94 9.12
N LEU A 153 -0.31 -16.41 8.03
CA LEU A 153 -1.50 -15.55 8.08
C LEU A 153 -2.81 -16.36 8.15
N SER A 154 -2.73 -17.68 8.10
CA SER A 154 -3.87 -18.62 8.07
C SER A 154 -4.37 -18.89 9.46
#